data_ce010131775f82d42be938502a32eb6c
#
_entry.id   ce010131775f82d42be938502a32eb6c
#
_cell.length_a   1.000
_cell.length_b   1.000
_cell.length_c   1.000
_cell.angle_alpha   90.00
_cell.angle_beta   90.00
_cell.angle_gamma   90.00
#
_symmetry.space_group_name_H-M   'P 1'
#
loop_
_entity.id
_entity.type
_entity.pdbx_description
1 polymer ?
#
loop_
_entity_poly.entity_id
_entity_poly.type
_entity_poly.pdbx_seq_one_letter_code
_entity_poly.pdbx_strand_id
1 'polypeptide(L)'
;MRKTIVMAAVAACMFVSNVFAQRIKGSDTCLPLSQTEAENFINKNKSAKITVTGGGSGVGISALMEGTTDIAMSSRKMKFDEKVKLQEAKKSTKEVVIAYDALAVVVHPSNKVSNLTREQLEGIFTGKIKNWKEVGGADMKIVAYSRETSSGTYEFFK
;
A
#
# COMPACT_ATOMS: atom_id res chain seq x y z
N MET A 1 16.15 -33.51 -44.98
CA MET A 1 14.86 -33.32 -44.27
C MET A 1 14.97 -33.28 -42.77
N ARG A 2 15.62 -34.19 -42.03
CA ARG A 2 15.75 -34.13 -40.55
C ARG A 2 16.47 -32.87 -40.02
N LYS A 3 17.53 -32.38 -40.68
CA LYS A 3 18.30 -31.20 -40.25
C LYS A 3 17.53 -29.89 -40.45
N THR A 4 16.69 -29.78 -41.48
CA THR A 4 15.84 -28.62 -41.71
C THR A 4 14.68 -28.51 -40.73
N ILE A 5 14.13 -29.65 -40.28
CA ILE A 5 13.06 -29.67 -39.26
C ILE A 5 13.61 -29.27 -37.91
N VAL A 6 14.83 -29.67 -37.53
CA VAL A 6 15.47 -29.28 -36.27
C VAL A 6 15.80 -27.79 -36.26
N MET A 7 16.27 -27.19 -37.34
CA MET A 7 16.52 -25.75 -37.45
C MET A 7 15.23 -24.93 -37.37
N ALA A 8 14.13 -25.41 -37.94
CA ALA A 8 12.83 -24.74 -37.85
C ALA A 8 12.26 -24.79 -36.42
N ALA A 9 12.45 -25.91 -35.71
CA ALA A 9 12.04 -26.05 -34.30
C ALA A 9 12.83 -25.13 -33.38
N VAL A 10 14.13 -24.93 -33.57
CA VAL A 10 14.98 -24.03 -32.80
C VAL A 10 14.62 -22.56 -33.08
N ALA A 11 14.30 -22.20 -34.31
CA ALA A 11 13.86 -20.84 -34.68
C ALA A 11 12.49 -20.50 -34.07
N ALA A 12 11.57 -21.45 -33.95
CA ALA A 12 10.26 -21.25 -33.30
C ALA A 12 10.35 -20.98 -31.80
N CYS A 13 11.37 -21.48 -31.12
CA CYS A 13 11.60 -21.24 -29.68
C CYS A 13 12.10 -19.81 -29.37
N MET A 14 12.57 -19.05 -30.37
CA MET A 14 13.10 -17.69 -30.13
C MET A 14 12.01 -16.60 -30.08
N PHE A 15 10.76 -16.92 -30.39
CA PHE A 15 9.62 -16.00 -30.30
C PHE A 15 8.83 -16.14 -28.97
N VAL A 16 9.51 -16.51 -27.88
CA VAL A 16 8.90 -16.32 -26.54
C VAL A 16 8.93 -14.84 -26.25
N SER A 17 7.85 -14.14 -26.61
CA SER A 17 7.61 -12.78 -26.16
C SER A 17 7.73 -12.77 -24.65
N ASN A 18 8.73 -12.09 -24.11
CA ASN A 18 8.83 -11.85 -22.67
C ASN A 18 7.62 -11.01 -22.27
N VAL A 19 6.54 -11.66 -21.90
CA VAL A 19 5.39 -11.00 -21.29
C VAL A 19 5.80 -10.64 -19.88
N PHE A 20 6.35 -9.46 -19.68
CA PHE A 20 6.63 -8.94 -18.35
C PHE A 20 5.29 -8.71 -17.64
N ALA A 21 5.00 -9.59 -16.69
CA ALA A 21 3.89 -9.37 -15.75
C ALA A 21 4.35 -8.35 -14.72
N GLN A 22 3.76 -7.17 -14.70
CA GLN A 22 4.04 -6.15 -13.69
C GLN A 22 3.28 -6.48 -12.40
N ARG A 23 4.00 -6.47 -11.29
CA ARG A 23 3.47 -6.74 -9.96
C ARG A 23 3.46 -5.45 -9.15
N ILE A 24 2.29 -5.10 -8.65
CA ILE A 24 2.05 -3.94 -7.82
C ILE A 24 1.57 -4.42 -6.47
N LYS A 25 2.23 -4.01 -5.38
CA LYS A 25 1.88 -4.48 -4.04
C LYS A 25 2.02 -3.37 -3.01
N GLY A 26 1.16 -3.37 -1.97
CA GLY A 26 1.37 -2.49 -0.83
C GLY A 26 0.11 -1.93 -0.20
N SER A 27 0.02 -0.62 -0.07
CA SER A 27 -0.99 0.10 0.68
C SER A 27 -2.43 -0.26 0.28
N ASP A 28 -3.23 -0.65 1.27
CA ASP A 28 -4.66 -0.89 1.08
C ASP A 28 -5.43 0.42 0.81
N THR A 29 -4.92 1.55 1.28
CA THR A 29 -5.47 2.87 0.95
C THR A 29 -5.36 3.18 -0.54
N CYS A 30 -4.25 2.79 -1.18
CA CYS A 30 -4.03 2.99 -2.61
C CYS A 30 -4.66 1.89 -3.47
N LEU A 31 -5.04 0.77 -2.87
CA LEU A 31 -5.45 -0.44 -3.59
C LEU A 31 -6.62 -0.21 -4.56
N PRO A 32 -7.75 0.42 -4.16
CA PRO A 32 -8.89 0.61 -5.07
C PRO A 32 -8.53 1.44 -6.31
N LEU A 33 -7.79 2.54 -6.11
CA LEU A 33 -7.33 3.38 -7.20
C LEU A 33 -6.40 2.60 -8.14
N SER A 34 -5.42 1.90 -7.59
CA SER A 34 -4.44 1.16 -8.38
C SER A 34 -5.06 -0.01 -9.15
N GLN A 35 -6.08 -0.67 -8.59
CA GLN A 35 -6.83 -1.71 -9.29
C GLN A 35 -7.59 -1.14 -10.48
N THR A 36 -8.33 -0.04 -10.28
CA THR A 36 -9.08 0.62 -11.35
C THR A 36 -8.15 1.09 -12.48
N GLU A 37 -7.01 1.69 -12.14
CA GLU A 37 -6.05 2.15 -13.15
C GLU A 37 -5.37 0.97 -13.88
N ALA A 38 -5.05 -0.12 -13.18
CA ALA A 38 -4.52 -1.32 -13.82
C ALA A 38 -5.54 -1.95 -14.79
N GLU A 39 -6.81 -2.02 -14.41
CA GLU A 39 -7.89 -2.50 -15.28
C GLU A 39 -8.05 -1.61 -16.52
N ASN A 40 -8.05 -0.29 -16.33
CA ASN A 40 -8.12 0.68 -17.40
C ASN A 40 -6.93 0.53 -18.36
N PHE A 41 -5.73 0.32 -17.84
CA PHE A 41 -4.53 0.11 -18.64
C PHE A 41 -4.59 -1.20 -19.42
N ILE A 42 -4.98 -2.32 -18.79
CA ILE A 42 -5.15 -3.64 -19.43
C ILE A 42 -6.22 -3.55 -20.54
N ASN A 43 -7.31 -2.83 -20.30
CA ASN A 43 -8.36 -2.65 -21.30
C ASN A 43 -7.87 -1.94 -22.56
N LYS A 44 -6.97 -0.98 -22.41
CA LYS A 44 -6.33 -0.27 -23.53
C LYS A 44 -5.16 -1.05 -24.13
N ASN A 45 -4.51 -1.90 -23.36
CA ASN A 45 -3.31 -2.65 -23.73
C ASN A 45 -3.52 -4.14 -23.45
N LYS A 46 -4.17 -4.85 -24.37
CA LYS A 46 -4.59 -6.25 -24.17
C LYS A 46 -3.46 -7.26 -23.93
N SER A 47 -2.21 -6.89 -24.26
CA SER A 47 -1.02 -7.69 -23.99
C SER A 47 -0.44 -7.43 -22.58
N ALA A 48 -0.87 -6.38 -21.88
CA ALA A 48 -0.38 -6.07 -20.54
C ALA A 48 -0.89 -7.10 -19.52
N LYS A 49 0.01 -7.55 -18.64
CA LYS A 49 -0.32 -8.40 -17.49
C LYS A 49 0.10 -7.66 -16.23
N ILE A 50 -0.88 -7.17 -15.49
CA ILE A 50 -0.66 -6.42 -14.25
C ILE A 50 -1.39 -7.12 -13.12
N THR A 51 -0.71 -7.34 -12.00
CA THR A 51 -1.31 -7.85 -10.77
C THR A 51 -1.20 -6.79 -9.68
N VAL A 52 -2.31 -6.48 -9.02
CA VAL A 52 -2.36 -5.50 -7.91
C VAL A 52 -2.81 -6.21 -6.65
N THR A 53 -2.01 -6.13 -5.58
CA THR A 53 -2.30 -6.76 -4.29
C THR A 53 -2.07 -5.79 -3.14
N GLY A 54 -2.91 -5.85 -2.11
CA GLY A 54 -2.79 -5.08 -0.89
C GLY A 54 -1.82 -5.69 0.14
N GLY A 55 -2.03 -5.37 1.41
CA GLY A 55 -1.30 -5.91 2.55
C GLY A 55 -0.53 -4.86 3.36
N GLY A 56 -0.72 -3.58 3.04
CA GLY A 56 -0.10 -2.45 3.75
C GLY A 56 1.16 -1.91 3.11
N SER A 57 1.46 -0.63 3.38
CA SER A 57 2.63 0.08 2.82
C SER A 57 3.96 -0.60 3.15
N GLY A 58 4.12 -1.08 4.38
CA GLY A 58 5.34 -1.77 4.81
C GLY A 58 5.58 -3.06 4.04
N VAL A 59 4.52 -3.84 3.78
CA VAL A 59 4.60 -5.07 2.98
C VAL A 59 5.00 -4.79 1.54
N GLY A 60 4.44 -3.72 0.93
CA GLY A 60 4.82 -3.31 -0.42
C GLY A 60 6.29 -2.89 -0.53
N ILE A 61 6.78 -2.11 0.43
CA ILE A 61 8.18 -1.67 0.46
C ILE A 61 9.12 -2.85 0.69
N SER A 62 8.78 -3.78 1.59
CA SER A 62 9.56 -5.02 1.79
C SER A 62 9.60 -5.86 0.52
N ALA A 63 8.46 -6.05 -0.13
CA ALA A 63 8.39 -6.79 -1.41
C ALA A 63 9.24 -6.13 -2.51
N LEU A 64 9.32 -4.78 -2.53
CA LEU A 64 10.19 -4.07 -3.44
C LEU A 64 11.68 -4.32 -3.13
N MET A 65 12.07 -4.31 -1.84
CA MET A 65 13.41 -4.65 -1.40
C MET A 65 13.80 -6.09 -1.76
N GLU A 66 12.89 -7.03 -1.63
CA GLU A 66 13.08 -8.44 -1.99
C GLU A 66 13.06 -8.69 -3.51
N GLY A 67 12.50 -7.76 -4.30
CA GLY A 67 12.32 -7.94 -5.75
C GLY A 67 11.13 -8.82 -6.11
N THR A 68 10.21 -9.02 -5.17
CA THR A 68 8.97 -9.79 -5.39
C THR A 68 7.82 -8.91 -5.93
N THR A 69 8.01 -7.60 -5.99
CA THR A 69 7.15 -6.64 -6.69
C THR A 69 7.98 -5.65 -7.51
N ASP A 70 7.36 -5.05 -8.51
CA ASP A 70 8.00 -4.08 -9.40
C ASP A 70 7.64 -2.64 -9.00
N ILE A 71 6.43 -2.46 -8.43
CA ILE A 71 5.93 -1.19 -7.92
C ILE A 71 5.39 -1.40 -6.51
N ALA A 72 5.85 -0.59 -5.55
CA ALA A 72 5.28 -0.56 -4.21
C ALA A 72 4.29 0.59 -4.07
N MET A 73 3.06 0.27 -3.64
CA MET A 73 2.09 1.28 -3.22
C MET A 73 2.34 1.67 -1.77
N SER A 74 2.32 2.96 -1.48
CA SER A 74 2.49 3.44 -0.12
C SER A 74 1.60 4.65 0.16
N SER A 75 0.94 4.68 1.32
CA SER A 75 0.19 5.83 1.84
C SER A 75 1.02 6.68 2.81
N ARG A 76 2.33 6.49 2.84
CA ARG A 76 3.31 7.29 3.58
C ARG A 76 4.61 7.43 2.81
N LYS A 77 5.44 8.38 3.20
CA LYS A 77 6.83 8.44 2.70
C LYS A 77 7.62 7.21 3.15
N MET A 78 8.59 6.84 2.35
CA MET A 78 9.56 5.79 2.70
C MET A 78 10.38 6.24 3.91
N LYS A 79 10.57 5.35 4.89
CA LYS A 79 11.39 5.61 6.07
C LYS A 79 12.87 5.66 5.70
N PHE A 80 13.67 6.29 6.54
CA PHE A 80 15.12 6.42 6.30
C PHE A 80 15.82 5.05 6.22
N ASP A 81 15.50 4.15 7.15
CA ASP A 81 16.05 2.79 7.19
C ASP A 81 15.63 1.95 5.97
N GLU A 82 14.41 2.15 5.46
CA GLU A 82 13.95 1.51 4.23
C GLU A 82 14.76 1.98 3.00
N LYS A 83 15.06 3.28 2.94
CA LYS A 83 15.92 3.84 1.88
C LYS A 83 17.35 3.30 1.94
N VAL A 84 17.93 3.21 3.14
CA VAL A 84 19.26 2.63 3.34
C VAL A 84 19.32 1.18 2.87
N LYS A 85 18.34 0.36 3.28
CA LYS A 85 18.26 -1.05 2.87
C LYS A 85 18.14 -1.22 1.34
N LEU A 86 17.38 -0.35 0.67
CA LEU A 86 17.29 -0.37 -0.80
C LEU A 86 18.62 -0.04 -1.46
N GLN A 87 19.37 0.92 -0.92
CA GLN A 87 20.72 1.27 -1.40
C GLN A 87 21.70 0.11 -1.20
N GLU A 88 21.70 -0.52 -0.02
CA GLU A 88 22.51 -1.72 0.28
C GLU A 88 22.19 -2.87 -0.68
N ALA A 89 20.91 -3.05 -1.00
CA ALA A 89 20.45 -4.00 -2.01
C ALA A 89 20.76 -3.59 -3.46
N LYS A 90 21.45 -2.46 -3.67
CA LYS A 90 21.77 -1.87 -4.98
C LYS A 90 20.55 -1.64 -5.86
N LYS A 91 19.40 -1.33 -5.24
CA LYS A 91 18.15 -1.04 -5.93
C LYS A 91 17.90 0.47 -5.99
N SER A 92 17.88 1.01 -7.19
CA SER A 92 17.44 2.38 -7.43
C SER A 92 15.93 2.44 -7.44
N THR A 93 15.35 3.31 -6.63
CA THR A 93 13.91 3.54 -6.52
C THR A 93 13.58 5.00 -6.70
N LYS A 94 12.39 5.27 -7.26
CA LYS A 94 11.85 6.61 -7.42
C LYS A 94 10.51 6.70 -6.67
N GLU A 95 10.41 7.62 -5.73
CA GLU A 95 9.11 7.97 -5.13
C GLU A 95 8.35 8.92 -6.07
N VAL A 96 7.09 8.58 -6.34
CA VAL A 96 6.17 9.41 -7.13
C VAL A 96 4.91 9.62 -6.29
N VAL A 97 4.59 10.88 -5.97
CA VAL A 97 3.33 11.23 -5.31
C VAL A 97 2.23 11.26 -6.38
N ILE A 98 1.22 10.42 -6.22
CA ILE A 98 0.11 10.29 -7.16
C ILE A 98 -1.14 11.05 -6.71
N ALA A 99 -1.33 11.21 -5.39
CA ALA A 99 -2.45 11.91 -4.79
C ALA A 99 -2.14 12.31 -3.35
N TYR A 100 -2.94 13.19 -2.80
CA TYR A 100 -3.00 13.50 -1.36
C TYR A 100 -4.31 12.98 -0.79
N ASP A 101 -4.23 12.40 0.40
CA ASP A 101 -5.36 11.89 1.15
C ASP A 101 -5.48 12.60 2.50
N ALA A 102 -6.64 12.51 3.13
CA ALA A 102 -6.90 13.05 4.45
C ALA A 102 -7.36 11.94 5.39
N LEU A 103 -6.81 11.94 6.60
CA LEU A 103 -7.17 10.98 7.64
C LEU A 103 -8.24 11.58 8.54
N ALA A 104 -9.35 10.87 8.72
CA ALA A 104 -10.42 11.25 9.62
C ALA A 104 -10.59 10.21 10.74
N VAL A 105 -10.92 10.70 11.94
CA VAL A 105 -11.35 9.86 13.06
C VAL A 105 -12.86 9.73 12.99
N VAL A 106 -13.35 8.50 13.00
CA VAL A 106 -14.77 8.19 12.89
C VAL A 106 -15.29 7.70 14.25
N VAL A 107 -16.45 8.19 14.64
CA VAL A 107 -17.16 7.77 15.85
C VAL A 107 -18.60 7.34 15.49
N HIS A 108 -19.24 6.59 16.41
CA HIS A 108 -20.63 6.20 16.20
C HIS A 108 -21.55 7.44 16.10
N PRO A 109 -22.57 7.46 15.22
CA PRO A 109 -23.46 8.63 15.04
C PRO A 109 -24.16 9.12 16.30
N SER A 110 -24.38 8.25 17.30
CA SER A 110 -24.96 8.67 18.59
C SER A 110 -23.98 9.38 19.51
N ASN A 111 -22.66 9.38 19.18
CA ASN A 111 -21.67 10.10 19.98
C ASN A 111 -21.80 11.61 19.74
N LYS A 112 -22.01 12.35 20.81
CA LYS A 112 -22.18 13.82 20.76
C LYS A 112 -20.86 14.60 20.67
N VAL A 113 -19.73 13.92 20.85
CA VAL A 113 -18.39 14.53 20.71
C VAL A 113 -18.11 14.73 19.24
N SER A 114 -18.07 15.98 18.80
CA SER A 114 -17.82 16.37 17.41
C SER A 114 -16.43 16.97 17.18
N ASN A 115 -15.76 17.39 18.24
CA ASN A 115 -14.45 18.01 18.17
C ASN A 115 -13.54 17.44 19.27
N LEU A 116 -12.29 17.15 18.91
CA LEU A 116 -11.24 16.75 19.83
C LEU A 116 -9.98 17.55 19.52
N THR A 117 -9.23 17.93 20.55
CA THR A 117 -7.89 18.47 20.34
C THR A 117 -6.90 17.33 19.99
N ARG A 118 -5.71 17.69 19.50
CA ARG A 118 -4.68 16.71 19.23
C ARG A 118 -4.23 15.97 20.49
N GLU A 119 -4.13 16.70 21.60
CA GLU A 119 -3.76 16.16 22.92
C GLU A 119 -4.83 15.19 23.44
N GLN A 120 -6.11 15.47 23.20
CA GLN A 120 -7.21 14.56 23.54
C GLN A 120 -7.16 13.30 22.68
N LEU A 121 -6.92 13.43 21.38
CA LEU A 121 -6.73 12.28 20.51
C LEU A 121 -5.53 11.41 20.95
N GLU A 122 -4.39 12.05 21.21
CA GLU A 122 -3.22 11.36 21.76
C GLU A 122 -3.58 10.65 23.07
N GLY A 123 -4.27 11.33 23.98
CA GLY A 123 -4.71 10.77 25.26
C GLY A 123 -5.59 9.52 25.08
N ILE A 124 -6.50 9.53 24.11
CA ILE A 124 -7.36 8.39 23.77
C ILE A 124 -6.54 7.21 23.24
N PHE A 125 -5.72 7.45 22.21
CA PHE A 125 -4.98 6.37 21.56
C PHE A 125 -3.80 5.84 22.39
N THR A 126 -3.29 6.62 23.33
CA THR A 126 -2.30 6.16 24.33
C THR A 126 -2.94 5.55 25.59
N GLY A 127 -4.28 5.58 25.70
CA GLY A 127 -5.03 5.02 26.83
C GLY A 127 -4.96 5.86 28.10
N LYS A 128 -4.55 7.12 28.02
CA LYS A 128 -4.61 8.09 29.14
C LYS A 128 -6.07 8.53 29.38
N ILE A 129 -6.83 8.78 28.31
CA ILE A 129 -8.26 9.09 28.35
C ILE A 129 -9.03 7.82 27.99
N LYS A 130 -9.90 7.37 28.88
CA LYS A 130 -10.58 6.06 28.76
C LYS A 130 -12.10 6.17 28.75
N ASN A 131 -12.64 7.34 29.00
CA ASN A 131 -14.07 7.57 29.09
C ASN A 131 -14.46 8.80 28.27
N TRP A 132 -15.54 8.72 27.49
CA TRP A 132 -16.01 9.83 26.69
C TRP A 132 -16.38 11.07 27.49
N LYS A 133 -16.79 10.93 28.77
CA LYS A 133 -17.07 12.07 29.66
C LYS A 133 -15.86 12.97 29.85
N GLU A 134 -14.65 12.45 29.79
CA GLU A 134 -13.41 13.22 29.96
C GLU A 134 -13.17 14.22 28.81
N VAL A 135 -13.87 14.03 27.70
CA VAL A 135 -13.81 14.89 26.51
C VAL A 135 -15.18 15.48 26.14
N GLY A 136 -16.10 15.57 27.14
CA GLY A 136 -17.42 16.22 26.95
C GLY A 136 -18.50 15.31 26.38
N GLY A 137 -18.30 14.02 26.31
CA GLY A 137 -19.26 13.02 25.87
C GLY A 137 -20.04 12.36 27.02
N ALA A 138 -20.75 11.29 26.70
CA ALA A 138 -21.48 10.49 27.66
C ALA A 138 -20.55 9.72 28.61
N ASP A 139 -21.04 9.29 29.79
CA ASP A 139 -20.29 8.41 30.68
C ASP A 139 -20.22 6.99 30.10
N MET A 140 -19.33 6.80 29.15
CA MET A 140 -19.11 5.53 28.44
C MET A 140 -17.63 5.31 28.19
N LYS A 141 -17.21 4.05 28.33
CA LYS A 141 -15.83 3.65 28.02
C LYS A 141 -15.51 3.88 26.54
N ILE A 142 -14.31 4.40 26.29
CA ILE A 142 -13.75 4.49 24.94
C ILE A 142 -13.16 3.15 24.54
N VAL A 143 -13.49 2.69 23.33
CA VAL A 143 -12.81 1.58 22.66
C VAL A 143 -12.18 2.17 21.39
N ALA A 144 -10.87 2.34 21.40
CA ALA A 144 -10.13 2.87 20.27
C ALA A 144 -9.75 1.73 19.32
N TYR A 145 -10.06 1.89 18.03
CA TYR A 145 -9.65 0.98 16.96
C TYR A 145 -8.59 1.65 16.10
N SER A 146 -7.57 0.91 15.80
CA SER A 146 -6.48 1.36 14.93
C SER A 146 -6.23 0.34 13.82
N ARG A 147 -5.52 0.76 12.79
CA ARG A 147 -5.03 -0.15 11.74
C ARG A 147 -3.87 -0.99 12.27
N GLU A 148 -3.57 -2.05 11.56
CA GLU A 148 -2.40 -2.91 11.79
C GLU A 148 -1.08 -2.16 11.56
N THR A 149 0.02 -2.64 12.16
CA THR A 149 1.34 -1.97 12.13
C THR A 149 2.00 -1.94 10.75
N SER A 150 1.57 -2.78 9.81
CA SER A 150 2.01 -2.74 8.41
C SER A 150 1.35 -1.61 7.60
N SER A 151 0.28 -1.01 8.13
CA SER A 151 -0.46 0.07 7.49
C SER A 151 0.34 1.37 7.45
N GLY A 152 0.40 2.00 6.27
CA GLY A 152 0.95 3.34 6.14
C GLY A 152 0.12 4.40 6.88
N THR A 153 -1.18 4.21 6.94
CA THR A 153 -2.11 5.08 7.69
C THR A 153 -1.85 5.01 9.19
N TYR A 154 -1.59 3.81 9.75
CA TYR A 154 -1.18 3.64 11.14
C TYR A 154 0.11 4.43 11.44
N GLU A 155 1.12 4.26 10.63
CA GLU A 155 2.41 4.94 10.80
C GLU A 155 2.34 6.46 10.63
N PHE A 156 1.40 6.95 9.84
CA PHE A 156 1.18 8.39 9.68
C PHE A 156 0.44 9.00 10.89
N PHE A 157 -0.47 8.26 11.51
CA PHE A 157 -1.28 8.72 12.64
C PHE A 157 -0.55 8.63 13.99
N LYS A 158 0.47 7.79 14.13
CA LYS A 158 1.25 7.47 15.33
C LYS A 158 2.01 8.64 15.96
#